data_e887ca839dd72fcc6b31554a56739ee6
#
_entry.id   e887ca839dd72fcc6b31554a56739ee6
#
_cell.length_a   1.000
_cell.length_b   1.000
_cell.length_c   1.000
_cell.angle_alpha   90.00
_cell.angle_beta   90.00
_cell.angle_gamma   90.00
#
_symmetry.space_group_name_H-M   'P 1'
#
loop_
_entity.id
_entity.type
_entity.pdbx_description
1 polymer ?
#
loop_
_entity_poly.entity_id
_entity_poly.type
_entity_poly.pdbx_seq_one_letter_code
_entity_poly.pdbx_strand_id
1 'polypeptide(L)'
;MIFLARDAGGRALGFTQLYPCFSSVSARRLWILNDLFVSPDARRRGVAKALLQRAREYGLETGVVRLTLQTAHDNVQAQALYESLGWVRQDGMVEYALELQGGS
;
A
#
# COMPACT_ATOMS: atom_id res chain seq x y z
N MET A 1 7.48 7.56 -6.25
CA MET A 1 6.30 7.35 -7.14
C MET A 1 5.02 7.70 -6.38
N ILE A 2 4.18 8.51 -6.97
CA ILE A 2 2.92 8.96 -6.37
C ILE A 2 1.78 8.54 -7.28
N PHE A 3 0.75 7.93 -6.70
CA PHE A 3 -0.49 7.61 -7.41
C PHE A 3 -1.62 8.47 -6.86
N LEU A 4 -2.37 9.08 -7.76
CA LEU A 4 -3.51 9.93 -7.42
C LEU A 4 -4.80 9.27 -7.91
N ALA A 5 -5.82 9.27 -7.06
CA ALA A 5 -7.17 8.90 -7.45
C ALA A 5 -7.97 10.18 -7.66
N ARG A 6 -8.65 10.27 -8.80
CA ARG A 6 -9.46 11.46 -9.14
C ARG A 6 -10.85 11.04 -9.56
N ASP A 7 -11.83 11.92 -9.34
CA ASP A 7 -13.17 11.70 -9.85
C ASP A 7 -13.29 12.18 -11.30
N ALA A 8 -14.47 12.04 -11.87
CA ALA A 8 -14.71 12.42 -13.27
C ALA A 8 -14.50 13.91 -13.53
N GLY A 9 -14.62 14.74 -12.50
CA GLY A 9 -14.37 16.18 -12.61
C GLY A 9 -12.91 16.57 -12.39
N GLY A 10 -12.03 15.61 -12.17
CA GLY A 10 -10.62 15.85 -11.93
C GLY A 10 -10.26 16.18 -10.50
N ARG A 11 -11.22 16.16 -9.57
CA ARG A 11 -10.96 16.42 -8.15
C ARG A 11 -10.18 15.24 -7.55
N ALA A 12 -9.12 15.56 -6.79
CA ALA A 12 -8.33 14.54 -6.11
C ALA A 12 -9.13 13.92 -4.97
N LEU A 13 -9.29 12.59 -5.01
CA LEU A 13 -10.00 11.82 -3.98
C LEU A 13 -9.05 11.23 -2.96
N GLY A 14 -7.81 11.00 -3.34
CA GLY A 14 -6.80 10.44 -2.46
C GLY A 14 -5.49 10.23 -3.18
N PHE A 15 -4.47 9.87 -2.43
CA PHE A 15 -3.16 9.55 -3.01
C PHE A 15 -2.43 8.54 -2.15
N THR A 16 -1.44 7.88 -2.75
CA THR A 16 -0.46 7.08 -2.03
C THR A 16 0.91 7.32 -2.63
N GLN A 17 1.94 7.18 -1.82
CA GLN A 17 3.32 7.41 -2.23
C GLN A 17 4.16 6.18 -1.92
N LEU A 18 4.98 5.78 -2.89
CA LEU A 18 5.87 4.64 -2.75
C LEU A 18 7.32 5.12 -2.78
N TYR A 19 8.11 4.60 -1.83
CA TYR A 19 9.54 4.86 -1.77
C TYR A 19 10.31 3.56 -2.01
N PRO A 20 11.39 3.61 -2.79
CA PRO A 20 12.21 2.42 -2.98
C PRO A 20 13.02 2.12 -1.72
N CYS A 21 13.19 0.85 -1.44
CA CYS A 21 14.06 0.39 -0.37
C CYS A 21 14.76 -0.88 -0.82
N PHE A 22 15.94 -1.08 -0.33
CA PHE A 22 16.72 -2.27 -0.64
C PHE A 22 16.95 -3.04 0.66
N SER A 23 16.47 -4.29 0.70
CA SER A 23 16.68 -5.14 1.86
C SER A 23 18.10 -5.70 1.86
N SER A 24 18.91 -5.30 2.83
CA SER A 24 20.29 -5.80 2.95
C SER A 24 20.31 -7.28 3.32
N VAL A 25 19.28 -7.76 3.99
CA VAL A 25 19.19 -9.16 4.40
C VAL A 25 18.95 -10.08 3.21
N SER A 26 17.98 -9.72 2.36
CA SER A 26 17.61 -10.55 1.22
C SER A 26 18.26 -10.09 -0.07
N ALA A 27 18.97 -8.96 -0.08
CA ALA A 27 19.58 -8.35 -1.25
C ALA A 27 18.55 -8.10 -2.37
N ARG A 28 17.32 -7.72 -2.00
CA ARG A 28 16.23 -7.54 -2.95
C ARG A 28 15.56 -6.19 -2.77
N ARG A 29 15.02 -5.67 -3.86
CA ARG A 29 14.31 -4.40 -3.83
C ARG A 29 12.88 -4.60 -3.37
N LEU A 30 12.39 -3.60 -2.63
CA LEU A 30 11.00 -3.52 -2.21
C LEU A 30 10.52 -2.08 -2.30
N TRP A 31 9.21 -1.88 -2.28
CA TRP A 31 8.60 -0.56 -2.17
C TRP A 31 7.99 -0.41 -0.78
N ILE A 32 8.23 0.75 -0.17
CA ILE A 32 7.57 1.14 1.07
C ILE A 32 6.43 2.07 0.69
N LEU A 33 5.21 1.67 1.03
CA LEU A 33 4.05 2.52 0.84
C LEU A 33 3.98 3.47 2.02
N ASN A 34 4.18 4.74 1.74
CA ASN A 34 4.12 5.80 2.72
C ASN A 34 2.94 6.69 2.36
N ASP A 35 2.24 7.22 3.36
CA ASP A 35 1.14 8.15 3.14
C ASP A 35 0.06 7.63 2.20
N LEU A 36 -0.87 6.90 2.76
CA LEU A 36 -2.13 6.59 2.08
C LEU A 36 -3.18 7.57 2.61
N PHE A 37 -3.61 8.47 1.75
CA PHE A 37 -4.60 9.49 2.11
C PHE A 37 -5.83 9.37 1.24
N VAL A 38 -7.00 9.45 1.86
CA VAL A 38 -8.29 9.49 1.17
C VAL A 38 -9.09 10.65 1.77
N SER A 39 -9.61 11.54 0.91
CA SER A 39 -10.37 12.67 1.41
C SER A 39 -11.62 12.19 2.15
N PRO A 40 -12.08 12.91 3.19
CA PRO A 40 -13.21 12.44 4.02
C PRO A 40 -14.48 12.16 3.23
N ASP A 41 -14.77 12.96 2.22
CA ASP A 41 -15.98 12.79 1.39
C ASP A 41 -15.83 11.67 0.35
N ALA A 42 -14.63 11.14 0.17
CA ALA A 42 -14.38 10.02 -0.74
C ALA A 42 -14.22 8.68 0.00
N ARG A 43 -14.27 8.69 1.33
CA ARG A 43 -14.14 7.46 2.12
C ARG A 43 -15.32 6.53 1.85
N ARG A 44 -15.07 5.22 1.93
CA ARG A 44 -16.05 4.15 1.66
C ARG A 44 -16.49 4.08 0.19
N ARG A 45 -15.74 4.73 -0.71
CA ARG A 45 -16.00 4.68 -2.15
C ARG A 45 -14.99 3.78 -2.87
N GLY A 46 -14.22 3.00 -2.12
CA GLY A 46 -13.24 2.11 -2.71
C GLY A 46 -11.95 2.79 -3.18
N VAL A 47 -11.73 4.05 -2.82
CA VAL A 47 -10.54 4.79 -3.25
C VAL A 47 -9.28 4.20 -2.65
N ALA A 48 -9.29 3.90 -1.34
CA ALA A 48 -8.13 3.30 -0.69
C ALA A 48 -7.79 1.94 -1.30
N LYS A 49 -8.81 1.13 -1.55
CA LYS A 49 -8.62 -0.18 -2.18
C LYS A 49 -8.02 -0.04 -3.57
N ALA A 50 -8.52 0.91 -4.36
CA ALA A 50 -8.01 1.14 -5.71
C ALA A 50 -6.55 1.59 -5.69
N LEU A 51 -6.18 2.48 -4.76
CA LEU A 51 -4.81 2.94 -4.61
C LEU A 51 -3.87 1.80 -4.20
N LEU A 52 -4.31 0.96 -3.26
CA LEU A 52 -3.53 -0.20 -2.83
C LEU A 52 -3.34 -1.21 -3.95
N GLN A 53 -4.39 -1.45 -4.73
CA GLN A 53 -4.31 -2.35 -5.88
C GLN A 53 -3.37 -1.79 -6.96
N ARG A 54 -3.39 -0.49 -7.19
CA ARG A 54 -2.48 0.12 -8.15
C ARG A 54 -1.03 0.02 -7.67
N ALA A 55 -0.80 0.21 -6.37
CA ALA A 55 0.54 0.03 -5.80
C ALA A 55 1.04 -1.41 -6.00
N ARG A 56 0.16 -2.40 -5.81
CA ARG A 56 0.49 -3.80 -6.06
C ARG A 56 0.86 -4.04 -7.52
N GLU A 57 0.08 -3.51 -8.44
CA GLU A 57 0.38 -3.63 -9.87
C GLU A 57 1.73 -3.02 -10.22
N TYR A 58 2.01 -1.84 -9.68
CA TYR A 58 3.28 -1.17 -9.91
C TYR A 58 4.44 -1.97 -9.34
N GLY A 59 4.26 -2.58 -8.17
CA GLY A 59 5.26 -3.46 -7.60
C GLY A 59 5.57 -4.65 -8.51
N LEU A 60 4.53 -5.26 -9.05
CA LEU A 60 4.70 -6.37 -10.00
C LEU A 60 5.39 -5.91 -11.29
N GLU A 61 4.99 -4.75 -11.82
CA GLU A 61 5.58 -4.18 -13.04
C GLU A 61 7.07 -3.90 -12.87
N THR A 62 7.48 -3.43 -11.69
CA THR A 62 8.88 -3.06 -11.42
C THR A 62 9.71 -4.22 -10.91
N GLY A 63 9.11 -5.39 -10.68
CA GLY A 63 9.83 -6.60 -10.30
C GLY A 63 10.31 -6.63 -8.87
N VAL A 64 9.76 -5.79 -7.98
CA VAL A 64 10.10 -5.86 -6.57
C VAL A 64 9.43 -7.09 -5.94
N VAL A 65 10.03 -7.60 -4.86
CA VAL A 65 9.53 -8.83 -4.24
C VAL A 65 8.45 -8.57 -3.20
N ARG A 66 8.32 -7.34 -2.73
CA ARG A 66 7.45 -7.04 -1.59
C ARG A 66 7.07 -5.58 -1.55
N LEU A 67 5.87 -5.33 -1.04
CA LEU A 67 5.45 -4.02 -0.57
C LEU A 67 5.36 -4.06 0.95
N THR A 68 5.71 -2.98 1.62
CA THR A 68 5.51 -2.84 3.06
C THR A 68 4.84 -1.51 3.38
N LEU A 69 4.16 -1.44 4.50
CA LEU A 69 3.58 -0.21 5.01
C LEU A 69 3.52 -0.27 6.53
N GLN A 70 3.41 0.89 7.15
CA GLN A 70 3.18 1.01 8.59
C GLN A 70 1.87 1.75 8.81
N THR A 71 1.17 1.41 9.90
CA THR A 71 -0.07 2.05 10.27
C THR A 71 -0.14 2.22 11.77
N ALA A 72 -1.02 3.11 12.25
CA ALA A 72 -1.18 3.34 13.68
C ALA A 72 -1.94 2.18 14.34
N HIS A 73 -1.63 1.93 15.62
CA HIS A 73 -2.27 0.85 16.39
C HIS A 73 -3.78 0.98 16.48
N ASP A 74 -4.28 2.21 16.51
CA ASP A 74 -5.71 2.49 16.67
C ASP A 74 -6.45 2.56 15.33
N ASN A 75 -5.76 2.42 14.23
CA ASN A 75 -6.39 2.51 12.91
C ASN A 75 -6.93 1.14 12.47
N VAL A 76 -7.95 0.68 13.17
CA VAL A 76 -8.53 -0.65 12.98
C VAL A 76 -9.14 -0.81 11.58
N GLN A 77 -9.76 0.25 11.06
CA GLN A 77 -10.37 0.20 9.73
C GLN A 77 -9.33 -0.01 8.64
N ALA A 78 -8.20 0.69 8.72
CA ALA A 78 -7.12 0.51 7.77
C ALA A 78 -6.52 -0.89 7.85
N GLN A 79 -6.32 -1.38 9.07
CA GLN A 79 -5.79 -2.73 9.28
C GLN A 79 -6.70 -3.80 8.68
N ALA A 80 -8.00 -3.66 8.87
CA ALA A 80 -8.97 -4.59 8.27
C ALA A 80 -8.92 -4.55 6.74
N LEU A 81 -8.76 -3.36 6.16
CA LEU A 81 -8.65 -3.21 4.71
C LEU A 81 -7.39 -3.91 4.18
N TYR A 82 -6.25 -3.67 4.80
CA TYR A 82 -5.00 -4.29 4.37
C TYR A 82 -5.09 -5.82 4.43
N GLU A 83 -5.61 -6.35 5.52
CA GLU A 83 -5.75 -7.80 5.69
C GLU A 83 -6.71 -8.38 4.67
N SER A 84 -7.80 -7.67 4.33
CA SER A 84 -8.74 -8.13 3.31
C SER A 84 -8.13 -8.19 1.91
N LEU A 85 -7.06 -7.43 1.67
CA LEU A 85 -6.38 -7.40 0.38
C LEU A 85 -5.14 -8.31 0.34
N GLY A 86 -4.93 -9.10 1.38
CA GLY A 86 -3.84 -10.06 1.41
C GLY A 86 -2.56 -9.58 2.08
N TRP A 87 -2.57 -8.39 2.64
CA TRP A 87 -1.42 -7.91 3.42
C TRP A 87 -1.35 -8.65 4.73
N VAL A 88 -0.14 -8.97 5.17
CA VAL A 88 0.10 -9.77 6.39
C VAL A 88 0.82 -8.90 7.41
N ARG A 89 0.26 -8.85 8.63
CA ARG A 89 0.85 -8.10 9.73
C ARG A 89 2.16 -8.77 10.15
N GLN A 90 3.20 -7.96 10.32
CA GLN A 90 4.50 -8.43 10.76
C GLN A 90 4.56 -8.49 12.30
N ASP A 91 5.29 -9.46 12.81
CA ASP A 91 5.37 -9.69 14.26
C ASP A 91 5.96 -8.51 15.01
N GLY A 92 5.34 -8.16 16.13
CA GLY A 92 5.85 -7.16 17.06
C GLY A 92 5.75 -5.72 16.57
N MET A 93 5.18 -5.48 15.39
CA MET A 93 5.09 -4.14 14.80
C MET A 93 3.73 -3.95 14.16
N VAL A 94 3.32 -2.69 14.00
CA VAL A 94 2.14 -2.36 13.20
C VAL A 94 2.58 -2.11 11.76
N GLU A 95 3.25 -3.09 11.22
CA GLU A 95 3.74 -3.10 9.87
C GLU A 95 3.06 -4.23 9.10
N TYR A 96 2.69 -3.95 7.86
CA TYR A 96 2.09 -4.92 6.97
C TYR A 96 2.99 -5.13 5.75
N ALA A 97 3.04 -6.35 5.27
CA ALA A 97 3.80 -6.70 4.08
C ALA A 97 2.91 -7.46 3.11
N LEU A 98 3.11 -7.20 1.83
CA LEU A 98 2.45 -7.92 0.75
C LEU A 98 3.53 -8.54 -0.13
N GLU A 99 3.60 -9.88 -0.11
CA GLU A 99 4.54 -10.61 -0.96
C GLU A 99 4.03 -10.62 -2.40
N LEU A 100 4.88 -10.25 -3.33
CA LEU A 100 4.51 -10.14 -4.74
C LEU A 100 5.04 -11.30 -5.58
N GLN A 101 6.15 -11.90 -5.16
CA GLN A 101 6.82 -12.94 -5.92
C GLN A 101 6.45 -14.35 -5.43
N GLY A 102 5.27 -14.49 -4.88
CA GLY A 102 4.70 -15.80 -4.59
C GLY A 102 5.49 -16.68 -3.64
N GLY A 103 6.31 -16.12 -2.81
CA GLY A 103 7.10 -16.91 -1.87
C GLY A 103 8.21 -17.73 -2.52
N SER A 104 8.41 -17.50 -3.76
CA SER A 104 9.49 -18.15 -4.49
C SER A 104 10.85 -17.59 -4.15
#